data_7ba3b6cd0c38274a72e1d37ccb5f452c
#
_entry.id   7ba3b6cd0c38274a72e1d37ccb5f452c
#
_cell.length_a   1.000
_cell.length_b   1.000
_cell.length_c   1.000
_cell.angle_alpha   90.00
_cell.angle_beta   90.00
_cell.angle_gamma   90.00
#
_symmetry.space_group_name_H-M   'P 1'
#
loop_
_entity.id
_entity.type
_entity.pdbx_description
1 polymer ?
#
loop_
_entity_poly.entity_id
_entity_poly.type
_entity_poly.pdbx_seq_one_letter_code
_entity_poly.pdbx_strand_id
1 'polypeptide(L)'
;VVAYPTEAVFGLGCNPQSESAVKTLLDLKQRPVEKGLILVAPSLDFFRPFVDFEQINDEQLSRLQGKYERPTTWIVPAKSTTPHFLTGKFDSIAVRLCDHPSVKALCELTGFALTSTSANLTGEPPCRTADEVRSQFSADFPVLDEMVGGAHNPSEIRDLHTNQLFRQG
;
A
#
# COMPACT_ATOMS: atom_id res chain seq x y z
N VAL A 1 5.49 -12.65 1.86
CA VAL A 1 5.35 -11.37 2.59
C VAL A 1 6.71 -10.83 2.97
N VAL A 2 6.93 -9.57 2.76
CA VAL A 2 8.17 -8.86 3.10
C VAL A 2 7.85 -7.55 3.80
N ALA A 3 8.67 -7.17 4.77
CA ALA A 3 8.61 -5.85 5.39
C ALA A 3 9.58 -4.90 4.67
N TYR A 4 9.14 -3.68 4.44
CA TYR A 4 9.94 -2.67 3.74
C TYR A 4 9.63 -1.27 4.27
N PRO A 5 10.61 -0.36 4.32
CA PRO A 5 10.36 0.99 4.80
C PRO A 5 9.61 1.83 3.76
N THR A 6 8.74 2.70 4.25
CA THR A 6 8.04 3.70 3.45
C THR A 6 8.30 5.10 4.00
N GLU A 7 7.42 6.05 3.73
CA GLU A 7 7.62 7.44 4.14
C GLU A 7 7.63 7.63 5.65
N ALA A 8 6.83 6.85 6.40
CA ALA A 8 6.67 7.03 7.85
C ALA A 8 7.03 5.79 8.66
N VAL A 9 6.55 4.62 8.24
CA VAL A 9 6.71 3.36 8.96
C VAL A 9 7.06 2.24 8.00
N PHE A 10 7.48 1.09 8.52
CA PHE A 10 7.61 -0.11 7.70
C PHE A 10 6.22 -0.61 7.30
N GLY A 11 6.12 -1.07 6.07
CA GLY A 11 4.95 -1.75 5.54
C GLY A 11 5.20 -3.25 5.41
N LEU A 12 4.13 -4.01 5.41
CA LEU A 12 4.13 -5.40 5.00
C LEU A 12 3.48 -5.50 3.64
N GLY A 13 4.12 -6.22 2.73
CA GLY A 13 3.60 -6.37 1.39
C GLY A 13 3.91 -7.71 0.76
N CYS A 14 3.24 -7.93 -0.35
CA CYS A 14 3.41 -9.13 -1.16
C CYS A 14 2.96 -8.85 -2.58
N ASN A 15 3.08 -9.85 -3.45
CA ASN A 15 2.54 -9.79 -4.81
C ASN A 15 1.00 -9.69 -4.74
N PRO A 16 0.40 -8.60 -5.22
CA PRO A 16 -1.05 -8.40 -5.14
C PRO A 16 -1.84 -9.37 -6.03
N GLN A 17 -1.21 -10.03 -6.99
CA GLN A 17 -1.87 -11.01 -7.85
C GLN A 17 -1.77 -12.44 -7.31
N SER A 18 -1.03 -12.66 -6.24
CA SER A 18 -0.92 -13.97 -5.60
C SER A 18 -1.93 -14.10 -4.46
N GLU A 19 -2.99 -14.85 -4.69
CA GLU A 19 -4.02 -15.08 -3.66
C GLU A 19 -3.43 -15.71 -2.41
N SER A 20 -2.53 -16.67 -2.54
CA SER A 20 -1.90 -17.33 -1.39
C SER A 20 -1.03 -16.35 -0.58
N ALA A 21 -0.28 -15.46 -1.25
CA ALA A 21 0.53 -14.47 -0.58
C ALA A 21 -0.34 -13.44 0.15
N VAL A 22 -1.40 -12.96 -0.49
CA VAL A 22 -2.35 -12.02 0.12
C VAL A 22 -3.03 -12.66 1.32
N LYS A 23 -3.45 -13.92 1.21
CA LYS A 23 -4.06 -14.64 2.34
C LYS A 23 -3.09 -14.75 3.51
N THR A 24 -1.83 -15.07 3.26
CA THR A 24 -0.79 -15.11 4.30
C THR A 24 -0.66 -13.75 5.00
N LEU A 25 -0.66 -12.67 4.24
CA LEU A 25 -0.61 -11.31 4.78
C LEU A 25 -1.83 -10.98 5.64
N LEU A 26 -3.02 -11.31 5.16
CA LEU A 26 -4.27 -11.06 5.90
C LEU A 26 -4.30 -11.86 7.21
N ASP A 27 -3.88 -13.11 7.17
CA ASP A 27 -3.82 -13.96 8.36
C ASP A 27 -2.81 -13.40 9.38
N LEU A 28 -1.65 -12.98 8.92
CA LEU A 28 -0.62 -12.37 9.77
C LEU A 28 -1.13 -11.11 10.47
N LYS A 29 -1.93 -10.30 9.77
CA LYS A 29 -2.50 -9.06 10.28
C LYS A 29 -3.83 -9.26 11.00
N GLN A 30 -4.39 -10.46 10.99
CA GLN A 30 -5.76 -10.71 11.45
C GLN A 30 -6.75 -9.71 10.83
N ARG A 31 -6.55 -9.43 9.55
CA ARG A 31 -7.32 -8.42 8.82
C ARG A 31 -8.42 -9.09 8.00
N PRO A 32 -9.69 -8.67 8.17
CA PRO A 32 -10.78 -9.17 7.33
C PRO A 32 -10.56 -8.82 5.86
N VAL A 33 -10.81 -9.78 4.97
CA VAL A 33 -10.66 -9.59 3.52
C VAL A 33 -11.59 -8.49 3.00
N GLU A 34 -12.72 -8.27 3.64
CA GLU A 34 -13.74 -7.29 3.27
C GLU A 34 -13.23 -5.84 3.33
N LYS A 35 -12.17 -5.58 4.09
CA LYS A 35 -11.60 -4.24 4.20
C LYS A 35 -10.80 -3.79 2.98
N GLY A 36 -10.35 -4.74 2.15
CA GLY A 36 -9.44 -4.44 1.05
C GLY A 36 -8.03 -4.10 1.52
N LEU A 37 -7.15 -3.85 0.56
CA LEU A 37 -5.73 -3.54 0.82
C LEU A 37 -5.30 -2.33 -0.02
N ILE A 38 -4.33 -1.59 0.48
CA ILE A 38 -3.69 -0.50 -0.26
C ILE A 38 -2.59 -1.08 -1.13
N LEU A 39 -2.46 -0.59 -2.37
CA LEU A 39 -1.32 -0.87 -3.24
C LEU A 39 -0.40 0.33 -3.28
N VAL A 40 0.91 0.09 -3.26
CA VAL A 40 1.93 1.14 -3.41
C VAL A 40 2.83 0.82 -4.59
N ALA A 41 3.26 1.86 -5.29
CA ALA A 41 4.22 1.76 -6.39
C ALA A 41 4.82 3.14 -6.68
N PRO A 42 5.98 3.19 -7.40
CA PRO A 42 6.61 4.47 -7.72
C PRO A 42 5.95 5.21 -8.89
N SER A 43 5.14 4.52 -9.70
CA SER A 43 4.45 5.13 -10.84
C SER A 43 3.10 4.49 -11.09
N LEU A 44 2.24 5.20 -11.82
CA LEU A 44 0.89 4.72 -12.14
C LEU A 44 0.87 3.48 -13.02
N ASP A 45 1.91 3.25 -13.81
CA ASP A 45 1.98 2.08 -14.69
C ASP A 45 1.83 0.77 -13.94
N PHE A 46 2.35 0.70 -12.73
CA PHE A 46 2.23 -0.50 -11.88
C PHE A 46 0.79 -0.78 -11.46
N PHE A 47 -0.09 0.23 -11.50
CA PHE A 47 -1.49 0.07 -11.11
C PHE A 47 -2.41 -0.30 -12.27
N ARG A 48 -1.92 -0.33 -13.51
CA ARG A 48 -2.73 -0.63 -14.69
C ARG A 48 -3.53 -1.92 -14.61
N PRO A 49 -3.01 -3.01 -14.03
CA PRO A 49 -3.79 -4.25 -13.92
C PRO A 49 -5.01 -4.15 -12.99
N PHE A 50 -5.03 -3.14 -12.11
CA PHE A 50 -6.00 -3.07 -11.01
C PHE A 50 -6.97 -1.91 -11.10
N VAL A 51 -6.55 -0.80 -11.69
CA VAL A 51 -7.29 0.48 -11.72
C VAL A 51 -7.94 0.66 -13.08
N ASP A 52 -9.21 1.04 -13.06
CA ASP A 52 -9.95 1.40 -14.27
C ASP A 52 -9.71 2.88 -14.60
N PHE A 53 -8.65 3.15 -15.35
CA PHE A 53 -8.28 4.51 -15.73
C PHE A 53 -9.27 5.16 -16.68
N GLU A 54 -10.13 4.39 -17.35
CA GLU A 54 -11.19 4.95 -18.20
C GLU A 54 -12.23 5.74 -17.42
N GLN A 55 -12.37 5.46 -16.13
CA GLN A 55 -13.27 6.18 -15.23
C GLN A 55 -12.61 7.39 -14.56
N ILE A 56 -11.37 7.70 -14.92
CA ILE A 56 -10.60 8.80 -14.32
C ILE A 56 -10.41 9.87 -15.38
N ASN A 57 -10.94 11.08 -15.13
CA ASN A 57 -10.76 12.22 -16.05
C ASN A 57 -9.40 12.91 -15.83
N ASP A 58 -9.08 13.90 -16.68
CA ASP A 58 -7.77 14.57 -16.63
C ASP A 58 -7.52 15.32 -15.30
N GLU A 59 -8.56 15.93 -14.73
CA GLU A 59 -8.46 16.62 -13.44
C GLU A 59 -8.15 15.63 -12.32
N GLN A 60 -8.86 14.51 -12.30
CA GLN A 60 -8.65 13.45 -11.31
C GLN A 60 -7.28 12.81 -11.50
N LEU A 61 -6.85 12.60 -12.74
CA LEU A 61 -5.52 12.07 -13.03
C LEU A 61 -4.42 13.00 -12.51
N SER A 62 -4.57 14.32 -12.71
CA SER A 62 -3.66 15.31 -12.16
C SER A 62 -3.62 15.26 -10.64
N ARG A 63 -4.77 15.07 -10.01
CA ARG A 63 -4.87 14.92 -8.55
C ARG A 63 -4.13 13.65 -8.08
N LEU A 64 -4.32 12.55 -8.78
CA LEU A 64 -3.67 11.27 -8.45
C LEU A 64 -2.15 11.36 -8.56
N GLN A 65 -1.64 12.08 -9.56
CA GLN A 65 -0.21 12.26 -9.82
C GLN A 65 0.41 13.41 -9.01
N GLY A 66 -0.41 14.18 -8.28
CA GLY A 66 0.07 15.34 -7.53
C GLY A 66 1.03 14.94 -6.41
N LYS A 67 1.94 15.87 -6.08
CA LYS A 67 2.82 15.73 -4.92
C LYS A 67 2.24 16.54 -3.78
N TYR A 68 2.14 15.91 -2.62
CA TYR A 68 1.54 16.51 -1.43
C TYR A 68 2.53 16.47 -0.28
N GLU A 69 2.39 17.39 0.65
CA GLU A 69 3.25 17.44 1.85
C GLU A 69 3.13 16.17 2.70
N ARG A 70 1.96 15.55 2.68
CA ARG A 70 1.69 14.30 3.39
C ARG A 70 1.52 13.17 2.40
N PRO A 71 2.00 11.96 2.74
CA PRO A 71 1.67 10.79 1.93
C PRO A 71 0.16 10.67 1.78
N THR A 72 -0.31 10.49 0.55
CA THR A 72 -1.75 10.42 0.26
C THR A 72 -2.09 9.14 -0.48
N THR A 73 -3.07 8.42 0.05
CA THR A 73 -3.66 7.24 -0.56
C THR A 73 -5.00 7.64 -1.18
N TRP A 74 -5.23 7.23 -2.41
CA TRP A 74 -6.43 7.57 -3.16
C TRP A 74 -7.30 6.35 -3.39
N ILE A 75 -8.60 6.47 -3.09
CA ILE A 75 -9.62 5.47 -3.45
C ILE A 75 -10.00 5.75 -4.91
N VAL A 76 -9.76 4.76 -5.77
CA VAL A 76 -9.95 4.88 -7.21
C VAL A 76 -10.81 3.74 -7.74
N PRO A 77 -11.44 3.90 -8.92
CA PRO A 77 -12.22 2.81 -9.51
C PRO A 77 -11.35 1.59 -9.80
N ALA A 78 -11.78 0.41 -9.37
CA ALA A 78 -11.11 -0.84 -9.70
C ALA A 78 -11.65 -1.40 -11.01
N LYS A 79 -10.79 -2.12 -11.76
CA LYS A 79 -11.25 -2.92 -12.90
C LYS A 79 -12.15 -4.04 -12.41
N SER A 80 -13.09 -4.47 -13.25
CA SER A 80 -13.94 -5.62 -12.95
C SER A 80 -13.14 -6.91 -12.76
N THR A 81 -11.94 -6.98 -13.33
CA THR A 81 -11.03 -8.13 -13.23
C THR A 81 -10.14 -8.08 -11.98
N THR A 82 -10.18 -6.98 -11.23
CA THR A 82 -9.37 -6.85 -10.00
C THR A 82 -9.88 -7.83 -8.94
N PRO A 83 -8.98 -8.64 -8.34
CA PRO A 83 -9.40 -9.66 -7.38
C PRO A 83 -10.10 -9.08 -6.14
N HIS A 84 -11.12 -9.77 -5.66
CA HIS A 84 -11.87 -9.36 -4.46
C HIS A 84 -11.01 -9.37 -3.19
N PHE A 85 -9.96 -10.16 -3.14
CA PHE A 85 -9.05 -10.15 -1.99
C PHE A 85 -8.24 -8.85 -1.90
N LEU A 86 -8.27 -8.00 -2.94
CA LEU A 86 -7.65 -6.66 -2.93
C LEU A 86 -8.68 -5.55 -2.69
N THR A 87 -9.84 -5.65 -3.35
CA THR A 87 -10.89 -4.62 -3.24
C THR A 87 -11.76 -4.79 -2.00
N GLY A 88 -11.81 -5.99 -1.44
CA GLY A 88 -12.74 -6.29 -0.34
C GLY A 88 -14.17 -6.26 -0.83
N LYS A 89 -15.05 -5.67 -0.02
CA LYS A 89 -16.48 -5.52 -0.36
C LYS A 89 -16.77 -4.35 -1.31
N PHE A 90 -15.73 -3.64 -1.76
CA PHE A 90 -15.89 -2.42 -2.55
C PHE A 90 -15.67 -2.70 -4.05
N ASP A 91 -16.13 -1.78 -4.89
CA ASP A 91 -15.82 -1.74 -6.33
C ASP A 91 -14.64 -0.81 -6.64
N SER A 92 -13.95 -0.36 -5.62
CA SER A 92 -12.80 0.53 -5.66
C SER A 92 -11.58 -0.12 -5.04
N ILE A 93 -10.42 0.48 -5.30
CA ILE A 93 -9.15 0.04 -4.72
C ILE A 93 -8.38 1.26 -4.24
N ALA A 94 -7.62 1.10 -3.17
CA ALA A 94 -6.79 2.16 -2.61
C ALA A 94 -5.37 2.06 -3.17
N VAL A 95 -4.86 3.16 -3.74
CA VAL A 95 -3.52 3.21 -4.32
C VAL A 95 -2.75 4.42 -3.81
N ARG A 96 -1.44 4.26 -3.67
CA ARG A 96 -0.56 5.33 -3.25
C ARG A 96 0.72 5.33 -4.08
N LEU A 97 1.03 6.49 -4.66
CA LEU A 97 2.35 6.71 -5.24
C LEU A 97 3.35 6.94 -4.12
N CYS A 98 4.42 6.17 -4.13
CA CYS A 98 5.45 6.21 -3.11
C CYS A 98 6.82 6.21 -3.78
N ASP A 99 7.59 7.26 -3.59
CA ASP A 99 8.91 7.40 -4.20
C ASP A 99 10.05 6.95 -3.28
N HIS A 100 9.74 6.34 -2.15
CA HIS A 100 10.78 5.79 -1.27
C HIS A 100 11.66 4.80 -2.05
N PRO A 101 13.00 4.90 -1.94
CA PRO A 101 13.91 4.05 -2.72
C PRO A 101 13.64 2.55 -2.57
N SER A 102 13.22 2.10 -1.40
CA SER A 102 12.91 0.69 -1.13
C SER A 102 11.69 0.20 -1.93
N VAL A 103 10.64 1.00 -1.99
CA VAL A 103 9.44 0.67 -2.78
C VAL A 103 9.79 0.66 -4.26
N LYS A 104 10.52 1.66 -4.72
CA LYS A 104 10.97 1.74 -6.11
C LYS A 104 11.80 0.51 -6.50
N ALA A 105 12.79 0.15 -5.68
CA ALA A 105 13.64 -1.00 -5.94
C ALA A 105 12.86 -2.30 -6.00
N LEU A 106 11.96 -2.53 -5.04
CA LEU A 106 11.14 -3.75 -5.00
C LEU A 106 10.19 -3.84 -6.19
N CYS A 107 9.51 -2.75 -6.55
CA CYS A 107 8.59 -2.74 -7.70
C CYS A 107 9.34 -2.93 -9.03
N GLU A 108 10.49 -2.28 -9.21
CA GLU A 108 11.29 -2.43 -10.42
C GLU A 108 11.87 -3.84 -10.53
N LEU A 109 12.32 -4.43 -9.43
CA LEU A 109 12.87 -5.78 -9.41
C LEU A 109 11.80 -6.84 -9.70
N THR A 110 10.62 -6.70 -9.13
CA THR A 110 9.53 -7.69 -9.25
C THR A 110 8.64 -7.47 -10.45
N GLY A 111 8.55 -6.23 -10.95
CA GLY A 111 7.66 -5.86 -12.04
C GLY A 111 6.22 -5.62 -11.64
N PHE A 112 5.90 -5.59 -10.35
CA PHE A 112 4.53 -5.38 -9.89
C PHE A 112 4.45 -4.39 -8.72
N ALA A 113 3.25 -3.82 -8.51
CA ALA A 113 2.94 -3.02 -7.31
C ALA A 113 2.96 -3.93 -6.08
N LEU A 114 3.17 -3.34 -4.91
CA LEU A 114 3.15 -4.07 -3.64
C LEU A 114 1.86 -3.79 -2.88
N THR A 115 1.30 -4.80 -2.22
CA THR A 115 0.32 -4.52 -1.18
C THR A 115 1.02 -3.80 -0.02
N SER A 116 0.29 -2.98 0.70
CA SER A 116 0.84 -2.21 1.80
C SER A 116 -0.13 -2.16 2.97
N THR A 117 0.34 -2.68 4.10
CA THR A 117 -0.30 -2.48 5.40
C THR A 117 0.82 -2.23 6.41
N SER A 118 0.53 -1.55 7.50
CA SER A 118 1.56 -1.23 8.49
C SER A 118 2.19 -2.50 9.09
N ALA A 119 3.50 -2.47 9.30
CA ALA A 119 4.23 -3.59 9.90
C ALA A 119 4.07 -3.57 11.41
N ASN A 120 3.01 -4.21 11.89
CA ASN A 120 2.75 -4.38 13.31
C ASN A 120 1.80 -5.55 13.53
N LEU A 121 1.99 -6.24 14.63
CA LEU A 121 0.98 -7.17 15.13
C LEU A 121 -0.18 -6.36 15.72
N THR A 122 -1.37 -6.97 15.75
CA THR A 122 -2.58 -6.30 16.26
C THR A 122 -2.34 -5.77 17.68
N GLY A 123 -2.57 -4.46 17.85
CA GLY A 123 -2.39 -3.80 19.14
C GLY A 123 -0.99 -3.28 19.41
N GLU A 124 -0.01 -3.63 18.57
CA GLU A 124 1.36 -3.15 18.72
C GLU A 124 1.59 -1.89 17.85
N PRO A 125 2.55 -1.02 18.23
CA PRO A 125 2.88 0.14 17.42
C PRO A 125 3.53 -0.27 16.09
N PRO A 126 3.29 0.47 14.99
CA PRO A 126 3.95 0.20 13.72
C PRO A 126 5.47 0.32 13.82
N CYS A 127 6.18 -0.61 13.19
CA CYS A 127 7.63 -0.63 13.21
C CYS A 127 8.21 0.52 12.36
N ARG A 128 9.27 1.13 12.86
CA ARG A 128 9.99 2.21 12.19
C ARG A 128 11.43 1.83 11.86
N THR A 129 11.89 0.67 12.29
CA THR A 129 13.22 0.14 12.00
C THR A 129 13.13 -1.35 11.67
N ALA A 130 14.13 -1.85 10.96
CA ALA A 130 14.23 -3.28 10.66
C ALA A 130 14.35 -4.12 11.93
N ASP A 131 15.06 -3.62 12.94
CA ASP A 131 15.21 -4.32 14.23
C ASP A 131 13.86 -4.44 14.95
N GLU A 132 13.02 -3.41 14.89
CA GLU A 132 11.66 -3.48 15.44
C GLU A 132 10.82 -4.55 14.73
N VAL A 133 10.97 -4.68 13.39
CA VAL A 133 10.29 -5.73 12.63
C VAL A 133 10.72 -7.11 13.10
N ARG A 134 12.03 -7.33 13.23
CA ARG A 134 12.57 -8.61 13.71
C ARG A 134 12.12 -8.92 15.13
N SER A 135 12.01 -7.91 15.97
CA SER A 135 11.53 -8.06 17.34
C SER A 135 10.04 -8.44 17.42
N GLN A 136 9.19 -7.80 16.60
CA GLN A 136 7.74 -8.08 16.62
C GLN A 136 7.37 -9.38 15.92
N PHE A 137 8.05 -9.74 14.83
CA PHE A 137 7.66 -10.90 14.00
C PHE A 137 8.57 -12.09 14.24
N SER A 138 9.81 -12.03 13.78
CA SER A 138 10.83 -13.03 14.09
C SER A 138 12.19 -12.53 13.61
N ALA A 139 13.27 -13.10 14.16
CA ALA A 139 14.63 -12.70 13.82
C ALA A 139 14.98 -12.93 12.34
N ASP A 140 14.32 -13.89 11.69
CA ASP A 140 14.53 -14.25 10.28
C ASP A 140 13.37 -13.79 9.38
N PHE A 141 12.50 -12.92 9.87
CA PHE A 141 11.41 -12.36 9.04
C PHE A 141 12.02 -11.57 7.86
N PRO A 142 11.54 -11.80 6.62
CA PRO A 142 12.05 -11.06 5.47
C PRO A 142 11.82 -9.56 5.61
N VAL A 143 12.91 -8.80 5.71
CA VAL A 143 12.85 -7.35 5.85
C VAL A 143 13.93 -6.69 5.02
N LEU A 144 13.57 -5.61 4.34
CA LEU A 144 14.52 -4.75 3.63
C LEU A 144 15.09 -3.76 4.64
N ASP A 145 16.38 -3.92 4.97
CA ASP A 145 17.05 -3.17 6.03
C ASP A 145 17.49 -1.79 5.53
N GLU A 146 16.54 -0.89 5.42
CA GLU A 146 16.72 0.50 5.00
C GLU A 146 15.96 1.40 5.98
N MET A 147 16.20 2.70 5.92
CA MET A 147 15.55 3.66 6.80
C MET A 147 14.22 4.12 6.23
N VAL A 148 13.25 4.37 7.11
CA VAL A 148 12.00 5.05 6.73
C VAL A 148 12.28 6.49 6.30
N GLY A 149 11.32 7.10 5.59
CA GLY A 149 11.37 8.51 5.21
C GLY A 149 11.09 9.44 6.38
N GLY A 150 10.99 10.74 6.08
CA GLY A 150 10.82 11.79 7.08
C GLY A 150 9.38 12.07 7.51
N ALA A 151 8.39 11.34 7.00
CA ALA A 151 7.01 11.56 7.40
C ALA A 151 6.75 11.04 8.81
N HIS A 152 5.95 11.77 9.58
CA HIS A 152 5.65 11.41 10.96
C HIS A 152 4.43 10.53 11.10
N ASN A 153 3.49 10.62 10.16
CA ASN A 153 2.19 9.96 10.21
C ASN A 153 1.96 9.09 8.97
N PRO A 154 1.10 8.06 9.06
CA PRO A 154 0.69 7.29 7.88
C PRO A 154 -0.05 8.18 6.88
N SER A 155 -0.31 7.65 5.69
CA SER A 155 -0.97 8.40 4.62
C SER A 155 -2.39 8.83 4.98
N GLU A 156 -2.78 10.00 4.49
CA GLU A 156 -4.20 10.34 4.38
C GLU A 156 -4.86 9.37 3.40
N ILE A 157 -6.14 9.11 3.59
CA ILE A 157 -6.95 8.36 2.60
C ILE A 157 -8.06 9.28 2.11
N ARG A 158 -8.11 9.52 0.80
CA ARG A 158 -9.10 10.37 0.15
C ARG A 158 -9.74 9.67 -1.03
N ASP A 159 -10.98 10.06 -1.31
CA ASP A 159 -11.67 9.65 -2.54
C ASP A 159 -11.14 10.49 -3.72
N LEU A 160 -10.78 9.84 -4.82
CA LEU A 160 -10.22 10.56 -5.97
C LEU A 160 -11.28 11.42 -6.67
N HIS A 161 -12.52 10.95 -6.76
CA HIS A 161 -13.57 11.67 -7.47
C HIS A 161 -14.08 12.89 -6.70
N THR A 162 -14.28 12.75 -5.39
CA THR A 162 -14.88 13.79 -4.54
C THR A 162 -13.87 14.57 -3.72
N ASN A 163 -12.65 14.06 -3.57
CA ASN A 163 -11.61 14.56 -2.67
C ASN A 163 -11.99 14.48 -1.18
N GLN A 164 -12.99 13.66 -0.87
CA GLN A 164 -13.43 13.47 0.52
C GLN A 164 -12.35 12.77 1.33
N LEU A 165 -12.07 13.28 2.54
CA LEU A 165 -11.13 12.69 3.47
C LEU A 165 -11.80 11.55 4.25
N PHE A 166 -11.23 10.33 4.17
CA PHE A 166 -11.69 9.18 4.94
C PHE A 166 -10.82 8.88 6.14
N ARG A 167 -9.51 9.17 6.06
CA ARG A 167 -8.56 9.00 7.16
C ARG A 167 -7.54 10.13 7.14
N GLN A 168 -7.39 10.79 8.27
CA GLN A 168 -6.37 11.80 8.44
C GLN A 168 -5.00 11.14 8.65
N GLY A 169 -3.98 11.68 8.00
CA GLY A 169 -2.62 11.19 8.15
C GLY A 169 -1.92 11.67 9.41
#